data_92eeb9560532d46ee864405b24a63000
#
_entry.id   92eeb9560532d46ee864405b24a63000
#
_cell.length_a   1.000
_cell.length_b   1.000
_cell.length_c   1.000
_cell.angle_alpha   90.00
_cell.angle_beta   90.00
_cell.angle_gamma   90.00
#
_symmetry.space_group_name_H-M   'P 1'
#
loop_
_entity.id
_entity.type
_entity.pdbx_description
1 polymer ?
#
loop_
_entity_poly.entity_id
_entity_poly.type
_entity_poly.pdbx_seq_one_letter_code
_entity_poly.pdbx_strand_id
1 'polypeptide(L)'
;MHGRRKLAYLVYFSNLHLKDCLSLLRLGRIVPFEVPADVATEYGYHMASEVRRDVVGTDGKITQRWTVVADRPNHLFDCEVLQVTMAVMMGIIRLDENFAVTLEPAPAAA
;
A
#
# COMPACT_ATOMS: atom_id res chain seq x y z
N MET A 1 -35.54 -19.67 8.70
CA MET A 1 -34.79 -18.85 8.36
C MET A 1 -33.61 -19.06 8.70
N HIS A 2 -33.14 -19.18 8.39
CA HIS A 2 -31.98 -19.24 8.85
C HIS A 2 -31.55 -18.05 9.25
N GLY A 3 -31.12 -18.00 10.19
CA GLY A 3 -30.56 -16.94 10.72
C GLY A 3 -29.64 -16.25 9.85
N ARG A 4 -29.26 -15.15 10.26
CA ARG A 4 -28.35 -14.37 9.55
C ARG A 4 -27.05 -15.09 9.38
N ARG A 5 -26.62 -15.22 8.16
CA ARG A 5 -25.30 -15.72 7.90
C ARG A 5 -24.27 -14.66 8.15
N LYS A 6 -23.25 -15.02 8.83
CA LYS A 6 -22.05 -14.22 8.79
C LYS A 6 -21.29 -14.59 7.53
N LEU A 7 -21.10 -13.61 6.67
CA LEU A 7 -20.33 -13.81 5.45
C LEU A 7 -18.90 -13.37 5.70
N ALA A 8 -17.98 -14.29 5.49
CA ALA A 8 -16.59 -13.92 5.41
C ALA A 8 -16.28 -13.59 3.96
N TYR A 9 -15.76 -12.40 3.74
CA TYR A 9 -15.38 -11.98 2.41
C TYR A 9 -13.89 -12.21 2.23
N LEU A 10 -13.54 -12.89 1.15
CA LEU A 10 -12.15 -12.96 0.74
C LEU A 10 -11.87 -11.78 -0.17
N VAL A 11 -10.97 -10.94 0.26
CA VAL A 11 -10.62 -9.75 -0.49
C VAL A 11 -9.29 -9.98 -1.17
N TYR A 12 -9.28 -9.88 -2.50
CA TYR A 12 -8.06 -9.92 -3.28
C TYR A 12 -7.59 -8.51 -3.57
N PHE A 13 -6.29 -8.30 -3.48
CA PHE A 13 -5.72 -7.01 -3.82
C PHE A 13 -4.39 -7.20 -4.56
N SER A 14 -4.05 -6.21 -5.36
CA SER A 14 -2.79 -6.22 -6.09
C SER A 14 -1.69 -5.61 -5.23
N ASN A 15 -0.73 -6.42 -4.83
CA ASN A 15 0.44 -5.93 -4.10
C ASN A 15 1.18 -4.84 -4.87
N LEU A 16 1.30 -5.00 -6.20
CA LEU A 16 1.95 -4.00 -7.02
C LEU A 16 1.27 -2.63 -6.89
N HIS A 17 -0.04 -2.58 -7.07
CA HIS A 17 -0.78 -1.32 -7.05
C HIS A 17 -0.83 -0.70 -5.67
N LEU A 18 -0.95 -1.50 -4.62
CA LEU A 18 -0.97 -0.99 -3.25
C LEU A 18 0.39 -0.49 -2.80
N LYS A 19 1.46 -1.17 -3.18
CA LYS A 19 2.82 -0.69 -2.92
C LYS A 19 3.13 0.58 -3.72
N ASP A 20 2.66 0.67 -4.94
CA ASP A 20 2.76 1.90 -5.74
C ASP A 20 1.99 3.04 -5.08
N CYS A 21 0.80 2.75 -4.55
CA CYS A 21 0.01 3.74 -3.81
C CYS A 21 0.76 4.24 -2.57
N LEU A 22 1.31 3.33 -1.78
CA LEU A 22 2.11 3.71 -0.61
C LEU A 22 3.31 4.56 -1.01
N SER A 23 3.99 4.22 -2.09
CA SER A 23 5.11 4.99 -2.59
C SER A 23 4.71 6.43 -2.94
N LEU A 24 3.56 6.60 -3.61
CA LEU A 24 3.04 7.93 -3.93
C LEU A 24 2.70 8.74 -2.69
N LEU A 25 2.09 8.09 -1.69
CA LEU A 25 1.78 8.77 -0.42
C LEU A 25 3.04 9.21 0.30
N ARG A 26 4.07 8.36 0.31
CA ARG A 26 5.35 8.69 0.96
C ARG A 26 6.10 9.84 0.29
N LEU A 27 5.88 10.07 -0.99
CA LEU A 27 6.44 11.24 -1.67
C LEU A 27 5.84 12.56 -1.18
N GLY A 28 4.69 12.50 -0.49
CA GLY A 28 4.07 13.67 0.10
C GLY A 28 3.43 14.64 -0.90
N ARG A 29 3.20 14.18 -2.13
CA ARG A 29 2.64 15.05 -3.17
C ARG A 29 1.13 15.22 -3.09
N ILE A 30 0.45 14.26 -2.47
CA ILE A 30 -1.01 14.29 -2.31
C ILE A 30 -1.37 14.98 -1.00
N VAL A 31 -0.79 14.49 0.09
CA VAL A 31 -0.85 15.08 1.43
C VAL A 31 0.52 14.88 2.06
N PRO A 32 0.91 15.68 3.07
CA PRO A 32 2.14 15.40 3.79
C PRO A 32 2.10 14.01 4.40
N PHE A 33 3.16 13.24 4.21
CA PHE A 33 3.31 11.95 4.85
C PHE A 33 4.11 12.14 6.13
N GLU A 34 3.47 11.89 7.26
CA GLU A 34 4.05 12.19 8.55
C GLU A 34 4.23 10.92 9.36
N VAL A 35 5.35 10.84 10.05
CA VAL A 35 5.62 9.79 11.03
C VAL A 35 6.05 10.46 12.33
N PRO A 36 5.86 9.80 13.49
CA PRO A 36 6.33 10.36 14.75
C PRO A 36 7.83 10.65 14.72
N ALA A 37 8.24 11.76 15.36
CA ALA A 37 9.65 12.16 15.38
C ALA A 37 10.53 11.12 16.08
N ASP A 38 9.95 10.34 17.00
CA ASP A 38 10.64 9.32 17.77
C ASP A 38 10.46 7.91 17.18
N VAL A 39 10.05 7.81 15.91
CA VAL A 39 9.91 6.52 15.26
C VAL A 39 11.25 5.77 15.29
N ALA A 40 11.17 4.45 15.51
CA ALA A 40 12.36 3.62 15.59
C ALA A 40 13.14 3.61 14.27
N THR A 41 14.46 3.51 14.38
CA THR A 41 15.34 3.45 13.19
C THR A 41 14.96 2.31 12.25
N GLU A 42 14.48 1.18 12.80
CA GLU A 42 14.01 0.05 12.01
C GLU A 42 12.92 0.43 11.03
N TYR A 43 12.09 1.42 11.36
CA TYR A 43 11.01 1.83 10.46
C TYR A 43 11.57 2.25 9.10
N GLY A 44 12.54 3.16 9.09
CA GLY A 44 13.16 3.60 7.83
C GLY A 44 13.87 2.46 7.11
N TYR A 45 14.52 1.60 7.85
CA TYR A 45 15.22 0.44 7.29
C TYR A 45 14.24 -0.52 6.61
N HIS A 46 13.09 -0.81 7.25
CA HIS A 46 12.06 -1.65 6.68
C HIS A 46 11.40 -0.98 5.47
N MET A 47 11.16 0.33 5.55
CA MET A 47 10.51 1.05 4.44
C MET A 47 11.37 1.09 3.19
N ALA A 48 12.68 0.98 3.32
CA ALA A 48 13.62 0.90 2.20
C ALA A 48 13.95 -0.54 1.80
N SER A 49 13.23 -1.53 2.32
CA SER A 49 13.53 -2.95 2.11
C SER A 49 13.12 -3.48 0.75
N GLU A 50 12.23 -2.80 0.04
CA GLU A 50 11.77 -3.22 -1.28
C GLU A 50 11.94 -2.10 -2.29
N VAL A 51 12.25 -2.46 -3.51
CA VAL A 51 12.36 -1.54 -4.63
C VAL A 51 11.57 -2.07 -5.80
N ARG A 52 11.03 -1.15 -6.61
CA ARG A 52 10.31 -1.49 -7.82
C ARG A 52 11.29 -1.71 -8.94
N ARG A 53 11.20 -2.87 -9.59
CA ARG A 53 12.12 -3.27 -10.66
C ARG A 53 11.39 -3.87 -11.83
N ASP A 54 12.02 -3.77 -13.00
CA ASP A 54 11.63 -4.54 -14.17
C ASP A 54 12.18 -5.96 -14.00
N VAL A 55 11.31 -6.94 -14.23
CA VAL A 55 11.66 -8.36 -14.15
C VAL A 55 11.31 -9.00 -15.49
N VAL A 56 12.27 -9.71 -16.07
CA VAL A 56 12.06 -10.45 -17.32
C VAL A 56 11.49 -11.82 -16.97
N GLY A 57 10.28 -12.10 -17.46
CA GLY A 57 9.65 -13.41 -17.30
C GLY A 57 10.24 -14.47 -18.20
N THR A 58 9.83 -15.73 -17.98
CA THR A 58 10.27 -16.86 -18.79
C THR A 58 9.81 -16.75 -20.24
N ASP A 59 8.74 -15.98 -20.48
CA ASP A 59 8.21 -15.70 -21.82
C ASP A 59 8.90 -14.52 -22.50
N GLY A 60 9.92 -13.94 -21.86
CA GLY A 60 10.64 -12.76 -22.35
C GLY A 60 9.93 -11.44 -22.11
N LYS A 61 8.75 -11.44 -21.52
CA LYS A 61 8.03 -10.20 -21.21
C LYS A 61 8.60 -9.54 -19.98
N ILE A 62 8.67 -8.22 -20.02
CA ILE A 62 9.12 -7.41 -18.90
C ILE A 62 7.89 -7.01 -18.09
N THR A 63 7.95 -7.33 -16.78
CA THR A 63 6.92 -6.89 -15.82
C THR A 63 7.60 -6.13 -14.70
N GLN A 64 6.86 -5.22 -14.08
CA GLN A 64 7.37 -4.48 -12.94
C GLN A 64 6.93 -5.15 -11.65
N ARG A 65 7.86 -5.30 -10.72
CA ARG A 65 7.59 -5.92 -9.42
C ARG A 65 8.36 -5.20 -8.33
N TRP A 66 7.79 -5.26 -7.12
CA TRP A 66 8.49 -4.88 -5.92
C TRP A 66 9.31 -6.06 -5.44
N THR A 67 10.60 -5.86 -5.23
CA THR A 67 11.51 -6.93 -4.82
C THR A 67 12.27 -6.53 -3.57
N VAL A 68 12.53 -7.49 -2.70
CA VAL A 68 13.26 -7.28 -1.46
C VAL A 68 14.73 -7.06 -1.75
N VAL A 69 15.32 -6.08 -1.08
CA VAL A 69 16.74 -5.74 -1.22
C VAL A 69 17.54 -6.56 -0.21
N ALA A 70 18.43 -7.43 -0.71
CA ALA A 70 19.44 -8.12 0.11
C ALA A 70 18.90 -8.74 1.40
N ASP A 71 17.78 -9.43 1.33
CA ASP A 71 17.14 -10.12 2.47
C ASP A 71 16.82 -9.21 3.66
N ARG A 72 16.61 -7.93 3.41
CA ARG A 72 16.26 -6.99 4.47
C ARG A 72 14.88 -7.29 5.02
N PRO A 73 14.68 -7.11 6.33
CA PRO A 73 13.36 -7.29 6.92
C PRO A 73 12.38 -6.22 6.39
N ASN A 74 11.16 -6.65 6.11
CA ASN A 74 10.15 -5.78 5.50
C ASN A 74 8.83 -5.75 6.29
N HIS A 75 8.82 -6.20 7.53
CA HIS A 75 7.58 -6.33 8.30
C HIS A 75 6.81 -5.03 8.43
N LEU A 76 7.52 -3.93 8.71
CA LEU A 76 6.85 -2.63 8.83
C LEU A 76 6.40 -2.10 7.49
N PHE A 77 7.11 -2.39 6.41
CA PHE A 77 6.67 -2.08 5.06
C PHE A 77 5.34 -2.79 4.75
N ASP A 78 5.27 -4.09 5.06
CA ASP A 78 4.03 -4.85 4.87
C ASP A 78 2.90 -4.31 5.73
N CYS A 79 3.19 -3.88 6.96
CA CYS A 79 2.19 -3.25 7.83
C CYS A 79 1.62 -1.98 7.20
N GLU A 80 2.47 -1.14 6.62
CA GLU A 80 2.03 0.07 5.93
C GLU A 80 1.17 -0.26 4.71
N VAL A 81 1.54 -1.29 3.95
CA VAL A 81 0.74 -1.75 2.81
C VAL A 81 -0.64 -2.22 3.28
N LEU A 82 -0.71 -2.93 4.40
CA LEU A 82 -1.99 -3.36 4.96
C LEU A 82 -2.84 -2.17 5.40
N GLN A 83 -2.24 -1.13 5.97
CA GLN A 83 -2.97 0.08 6.32
C GLN A 83 -3.53 0.77 5.07
N VAL A 84 -2.75 0.87 4.01
CA VAL A 84 -3.22 1.40 2.72
C VAL A 84 -4.38 0.56 2.20
N THR A 85 -4.26 -0.77 2.27
CA THR A 85 -5.32 -1.69 1.85
C THR A 85 -6.62 -1.41 2.60
N MET A 86 -6.55 -1.27 3.92
CA MET A 86 -7.71 -0.97 4.74
C MET A 86 -8.31 0.38 4.39
N ALA A 87 -7.47 1.39 4.16
CA ALA A 87 -7.94 2.72 3.79
C ALA A 87 -8.66 2.71 2.43
N VAL A 88 -8.19 1.91 1.49
CA VAL A 88 -8.88 1.70 0.20
C VAL A 88 -10.23 1.01 0.43
N MET A 89 -10.26 -0.04 1.24
CA MET A 89 -11.50 -0.76 1.55
C MET A 89 -12.53 0.13 2.24
N MET A 90 -12.08 1.07 3.06
CA MET A 90 -12.96 2.00 3.77
C MET A 90 -13.35 3.22 2.93
N GLY A 91 -12.83 3.34 1.71
CA GLY A 91 -13.11 4.46 0.83
C GLY A 91 -12.38 5.75 1.17
N ILE A 92 -11.43 5.72 2.10
CA ILE A 92 -10.60 6.87 2.45
C ILE A 92 -9.62 7.19 1.33
N ILE A 93 -9.00 6.15 0.79
CA ILE A 93 -8.15 6.24 -0.40
C ILE A 93 -8.94 5.67 -1.56
N ARG A 94 -9.04 6.41 -2.64
CA ARG A 94 -9.70 5.96 -3.86
C ARG A 94 -8.69 5.81 -4.96
N LEU A 95 -8.79 4.69 -5.67
CA LEU A 95 -7.99 4.42 -6.85
C LEU A 95 -8.94 4.42 -8.04
N ASP A 96 -8.62 5.22 -9.05
CA ASP A 96 -9.41 5.20 -10.27
C ASP A 96 -9.02 4.01 -11.16
N GLU A 97 -9.62 3.92 -12.34
CA GLU A 97 -9.35 2.83 -13.27
C GLU A 97 -7.90 2.81 -13.77
N ASN A 98 -7.19 3.90 -13.64
CA ASN A 98 -5.76 4.01 -13.95
C ASN A 98 -4.87 3.96 -12.70
N PHE A 99 -5.45 3.60 -11.55
CA PHE A 99 -4.80 3.53 -10.25
C PHE A 99 -4.24 4.87 -9.77
N ALA A 100 -4.79 5.99 -10.25
CA ALA A 100 -4.47 7.29 -9.69
C ALA A 100 -5.10 7.43 -8.31
N VAL A 101 -4.33 7.95 -7.36
CA VAL A 101 -4.69 8.02 -5.95
C VAL A 101 -5.43 9.32 -5.67
N THR A 102 -6.60 9.20 -5.03
CA THR A 102 -7.36 10.33 -4.52
C THR A 102 -7.74 10.06 -3.08
N LEU A 103 -7.65 11.05 -2.23
CA LEU A 103 -8.06 10.94 -0.85
C LEU A 103 -9.45 11.49 -0.65
N GLU A 104 -10.21 10.86 0.25
CA GLU A 104 -11.48 11.41 0.69
C GLU A 104 -11.21 12.74 1.38
N PRO A 105 -11.88 13.83 0.98
CA PRO A 105 -11.69 15.10 1.69
C PRO A 105 -12.13 14.97 3.14
N ALA A 106 -11.42 15.64 4.03
CA ALA A 106 -11.80 15.68 5.43
C ALA A 106 -13.23 16.20 5.56
N PRO A 107 -14.06 15.60 6.43
CA PRO A 107 -15.41 16.12 6.64
C PRO A 107 -15.34 17.58 7.11
N ALA A 108 -16.27 18.39 6.58
CA ALA A 108 -16.36 19.77 7.00
C ALA A 108 -16.66 19.82 8.50
N ALA A 109 -16.01 20.74 9.20
CA ALA A 109 -16.30 20.94 10.61
C ALA A 109 -17.76 21.35 10.76
N ALA A 110 -18.44 20.66 11.67
CA ALA A 110 -19.85 20.95 11.95
C ALA A 110 -20.00 22.28 12.64
#